data_24d9217a1b9167efa8294ed1f254646e
#
_entry.id   24d9217a1b9167efa8294ed1f254646e
#
_cell.length_a   1.000
_cell.length_b   1.000
_cell.length_c   1.000
_cell.angle_alpha   90.00
_cell.angle_beta   90.00
_cell.angle_gamma   90.00
#
_symmetry.space_group_name_H-M   'P 1'
#
loop_
_entity.id
_entity.type
_entity.pdbx_description
1 polymer ?
#
loop_
_entity_poly.entity_id
_entity_poly.type
_entity_poly.pdbx_seq_one_letter_code
_entity_poly.pdbx_strand_id
1 'polypeptide(L)'
;PKQRYNLMTKDMPLGGELSLDMMYRTCGTQLNIDYNSEEDFIKKFKIVNSIVPISIALFANSAIVEKKKSNYLSYRSKVWQSTSRGGLPKIFFEELDFEKYAEFIINFPILFIQHEDTYISGRNYTFKNFMEGKINEIGNRLPTENDLTTHLSTIFTENRLKKYIEIRSMDTCGWDCLCSGPAFYIGICLLYTSDAADDVVG
;
A
#
# COMPACT_ATOMS: atom_id res chain seq x y z
N PRO A 1 4.02 18.43 -14.97
CA PRO A 1 3.64 17.68 -13.79
C PRO A 1 2.13 17.67 -13.68
N LYS A 2 1.53 16.51 -13.31
CA LYS A 2 0.07 16.41 -13.14
C LYS A 2 -0.34 17.32 -11.98
N GLN A 3 -1.42 18.07 -12.10
CA GLN A 3 -1.91 19.03 -11.08
C GLN A 3 -2.00 18.42 -9.67
N ARG A 4 -2.41 17.15 -9.56
CA ARG A 4 -2.49 16.42 -8.28
C ARG A 4 -1.16 16.41 -7.50
N TYR A 5 0.00 16.44 -8.18
CA TYR A 5 1.30 16.47 -7.49
C TYR A 5 1.56 17.79 -6.77
N ASN A 6 1.02 18.90 -7.29
CA ASN A 6 1.13 20.20 -6.60
C ASN A 6 0.39 20.20 -5.26
N LEU A 7 -0.79 19.56 -5.24
CA LEU A 7 -1.56 19.39 -3.99
C LEU A 7 -0.85 18.40 -3.05
N MET A 8 -0.44 17.25 -3.57
CA MET A 8 0.26 16.24 -2.77
C MET A 8 1.54 16.79 -2.15
N THR A 9 2.29 17.63 -2.86
CA THR A 9 3.51 18.27 -2.33
C THR A 9 3.21 19.16 -1.11
N LYS A 10 2.03 19.77 -1.06
CA LYS A 10 1.60 20.61 0.08
C LYS A 10 1.04 19.76 1.22
N ASP A 11 0.29 18.71 0.92
CA ASP A 11 -0.46 17.93 1.92
C ASP A 11 0.36 16.79 2.54
N MET A 12 1.22 16.14 1.77
CA MET A 12 1.99 14.98 2.23
C MET A 12 2.89 15.27 3.44
N PRO A 13 3.62 16.41 3.53
CA PRO A 13 4.45 16.72 4.69
C PRO A 13 3.69 16.76 6.01
N LEU A 14 2.40 17.06 5.95
CA LEU A 14 1.54 17.07 7.14
C LEU A 14 1.22 15.64 7.65
N GLY A 15 1.47 14.62 6.85
CA GLY A 15 1.26 13.21 7.17
C GLY A 15 2.53 12.43 7.52
N GLY A 16 3.70 13.10 7.57
CA GLY A 16 4.95 12.44 7.92
C GLY A 16 6.18 13.19 7.38
N GLU A 17 7.25 13.19 8.16
CA GLU A 17 8.47 13.95 7.89
C GLU A 17 9.12 13.60 6.54
N LEU A 18 9.10 12.31 6.16
CA LEU A 18 9.72 11.81 4.92
C LEU A 18 8.71 11.57 3.79
N SER A 19 7.50 12.13 3.88
CA SER A 19 6.46 11.88 2.88
C SER A 19 6.79 12.45 1.50
N LEU A 20 7.58 13.51 1.40
CA LEU A 20 8.09 14.01 0.12
C LEU A 20 9.18 13.10 -0.46
N ASP A 21 10.03 12.53 0.39
CA ASP A 21 11.01 11.53 -0.05
C ASP A 21 10.31 10.31 -0.65
N MET A 22 9.20 9.87 -0.04
CA MET A 22 8.37 8.79 -0.59
C MET A 22 7.91 9.11 -2.00
N MET A 23 7.45 10.34 -2.28
CA MET A 23 6.93 10.75 -3.58
C MET A 23 8.01 10.90 -4.65
N TYR A 24 9.18 11.41 -4.30
CA TYR A 24 10.17 11.89 -5.26
C TYR A 24 11.47 11.12 -5.27
N ARG A 25 11.78 10.34 -4.23
CA ARG A 25 13.11 9.78 -3.99
C ARG A 25 13.14 8.27 -3.76
N THR A 26 11.99 7.59 -3.83
CA THR A 26 11.95 6.15 -3.65
C THR A 26 11.56 5.42 -4.92
N CYS A 27 12.26 4.30 -5.16
CA CYS A 27 11.89 3.29 -6.15
C CYS A 27 11.73 1.94 -5.43
N GLY A 28 10.83 1.11 -5.91
CA GLY A 28 10.61 -0.22 -5.36
C GLY A 28 10.15 -1.20 -6.43
N THR A 29 10.39 -2.46 -6.20
CA THR A 29 9.82 -3.55 -7.00
C THR A 29 8.44 -3.89 -6.44
N GLN A 30 7.46 -4.04 -7.33
CA GLN A 30 6.11 -4.45 -6.97
C GLN A 30 5.79 -5.76 -7.65
N LEU A 31 5.05 -6.62 -6.95
CA LEU A 31 4.61 -7.92 -7.42
C LEU A 31 3.11 -8.05 -7.21
N ASN A 32 2.44 -8.69 -8.16
CA ASN A 32 1.02 -9.00 -8.07
C ASN A 32 0.86 -10.51 -8.02
N ILE A 33 0.06 -11.01 -7.06
CA ILE A 33 -0.28 -12.41 -6.90
C ILE A 33 -1.80 -12.55 -6.98
N ASP A 34 -2.27 -13.42 -7.85
CA ASP A 34 -3.69 -13.70 -7.99
C ASP A 34 -4.21 -14.54 -6.81
N TYR A 35 -5.51 -14.46 -6.57
CA TYR A 35 -6.25 -15.30 -5.65
C TYR A 35 -7.55 -15.77 -6.33
N ASN A 36 -8.00 -16.99 -5.96
CA ASN A 36 -9.13 -17.63 -6.60
C ASN A 36 -10.45 -17.46 -5.83
N SER A 37 -10.37 -17.15 -4.55
CA SER A 37 -11.52 -16.99 -3.64
C SER A 37 -11.16 -16.05 -2.50
N GLU A 38 -12.16 -15.65 -1.70
CA GLU A 38 -11.92 -14.88 -0.48
C GLU A 38 -11.06 -15.65 0.53
N GLU A 39 -11.30 -16.95 0.68
CA GLU A 39 -10.49 -17.80 1.57
C GLU A 39 -9.03 -17.85 1.12
N ASP A 40 -8.77 -18.02 -0.18
CA ASP A 40 -7.42 -17.98 -0.75
C ASP A 40 -6.77 -16.60 -0.58
N PHE A 41 -7.55 -15.52 -0.75
CA PHE A 41 -7.09 -14.17 -0.43
C PHE A 41 -6.67 -14.05 1.02
N ILE A 42 -7.51 -14.45 1.97
CA ILE A 42 -7.25 -14.34 3.41
C ILE A 42 -5.93 -15.05 3.77
N LYS A 43 -5.76 -16.30 3.30
CA LYS A 43 -4.55 -17.09 3.54
C LYS A 43 -3.31 -16.39 2.97
N LYS A 44 -3.33 -16.03 1.70
CA LYS A 44 -2.20 -15.38 1.02
C LYS A 44 -1.89 -14.01 1.62
N PHE A 45 -2.92 -13.20 1.91
CA PHE A 45 -2.75 -11.85 2.45
C PHE A 45 -2.13 -11.87 3.85
N LYS A 46 -2.55 -12.82 4.70
CA LYS A 46 -1.94 -13.06 6.01
C LYS A 46 -0.45 -13.43 5.89
N ILE A 47 -0.12 -14.33 4.97
CA ILE A 47 1.27 -14.77 4.73
C ILE A 47 2.11 -13.58 4.27
N VAL A 48 1.70 -12.87 3.20
CA VAL A 48 2.50 -11.77 2.65
C VAL A 48 2.70 -10.62 3.65
N ASN A 49 1.71 -10.35 4.52
CA ASN A 49 1.87 -9.35 5.58
C ASN A 49 2.85 -9.82 6.67
N SER A 50 2.79 -11.09 7.05
CA SER A 50 3.67 -11.66 8.09
C SER A 50 5.14 -11.67 7.68
N ILE A 51 5.44 -11.84 6.39
CA ILE A 51 6.81 -11.89 5.89
C ILE A 51 7.38 -10.54 5.45
N VAL A 52 6.62 -9.43 5.55
CA VAL A 52 7.11 -8.10 5.16
C VAL A 52 8.45 -7.73 5.81
N PRO A 53 8.68 -7.93 7.13
CA PRO A 53 9.98 -7.62 7.73
C PRO A 53 11.13 -8.43 7.11
N ILE A 54 10.89 -9.70 6.82
CA ILE A 54 11.86 -10.60 6.17
C ILE A 54 12.14 -10.13 4.75
N SER A 55 11.10 -9.80 4.00
CA SER A 55 11.21 -9.28 2.64
C SER A 55 11.99 -7.97 2.59
N ILE A 56 11.71 -7.02 3.48
CA ILE A 56 12.45 -5.77 3.58
C ILE A 56 13.94 -6.04 3.86
N ALA A 57 14.26 -6.95 4.76
CA ALA A 57 15.65 -7.28 5.10
C ALA A 57 16.37 -7.98 3.93
N LEU A 58 15.71 -8.95 3.29
CA LEU A 58 16.27 -9.75 2.20
C LEU A 58 16.53 -8.95 0.93
N PHE A 59 15.60 -8.04 0.59
CA PHE A 59 15.63 -7.22 -0.61
C PHE A 59 16.11 -5.78 -0.35
N ALA A 60 16.75 -5.52 0.80
CA ALA A 60 17.28 -4.19 1.13
C ALA A 60 18.37 -3.76 0.14
N ASN A 61 18.14 -2.65 -0.56
CA ASN A 61 19.07 -2.12 -1.59
C ASN A 61 19.05 -0.59 -1.67
N SER A 62 18.80 0.11 -0.57
CA SER A 62 18.74 1.58 -0.53
C SER A 62 19.52 2.20 0.62
N ALA A 63 20.70 1.61 0.94
CA ALA A 63 21.55 2.10 2.02
C ALA A 63 22.26 3.44 1.73
N ILE A 64 22.36 3.83 0.48
CA ILE A 64 23.05 5.06 0.07
C ILE A 64 22.02 6.10 -0.36
N VAL A 65 22.03 7.24 0.31
CA VAL A 65 21.14 8.37 0.05
C VAL A 65 21.99 9.60 -0.25
N GLU A 66 21.80 10.21 -1.42
CA GLU A 66 22.58 11.37 -1.86
C GLU A 66 24.10 11.21 -1.69
N LYS A 67 24.61 10.07 -2.17
CA LYS A 67 26.04 9.70 -2.09
C LYS A 67 26.58 9.48 -0.66
N LYS A 68 25.73 9.45 0.36
CA LYS A 68 26.11 9.20 1.74
C LYS A 68 25.48 7.88 2.22
N LYS A 69 26.21 7.13 3.04
CA LYS A 69 25.69 5.94 3.69
C LYS A 69 24.67 6.35 4.75
N SER A 70 23.46 5.79 4.68
CA SER A 70 22.43 5.95 5.70
C SER A 70 22.64 4.93 6.84
N ASN A 71 21.88 5.07 7.93
CA ASN A 71 21.86 4.10 9.03
C ASN A 71 20.92 2.92 8.76
N TYR A 72 20.37 2.80 7.55
CA TYR A 72 19.42 1.78 7.16
C TYR A 72 19.89 1.04 5.92
N LEU A 73 19.73 -0.30 5.88
CA LEU A 73 19.97 -1.09 4.68
C LEU A 73 18.88 -0.83 3.62
N SER A 74 17.63 -0.71 4.06
CA SER A 74 16.52 -0.20 3.26
C SER A 74 16.09 1.17 3.77
N TYR A 75 16.66 2.23 3.25
CA TYR A 75 16.22 3.60 3.53
C TYR A 75 14.82 3.86 2.98
N ARG A 76 14.46 3.22 1.86
CA ARG A 76 13.11 3.25 1.32
C ARG A 76 12.09 2.79 2.35
N SER A 77 12.32 1.68 3.03
CA SER A 77 11.40 1.19 4.06
C SER A 77 11.24 2.21 5.22
N LYS A 78 12.34 2.84 5.65
CA LYS A 78 12.28 3.94 6.63
C LYS A 78 11.41 5.08 6.15
N VAL A 79 11.53 5.48 4.90
CA VAL A 79 10.71 6.55 4.28
C VAL A 79 9.23 6.16 4.30
N TRP A 80 8.90 4.93 3.87
CA TRP A 80 7.51 4.45 3.83
C TRP A 80 6.87 4.33 5.21
N GLN A 81 7.62 3.88 6.22
CA GLN A 81 7.16 3.84 7.62
C GLN A 81 6.95 5.24 8.23
N SER A 82 7.59 6.27 7.68
CA SER A 82 7.47 7.65 8.15
C SER A 82 6.31 8.41 7.53
N THR A 83 5.46 7.77 6.74
CA THR A 83 4.23 8.36 6.18
C THR A 83 2.99 7.76 6.82
N SER A 84 2.02 8.59 7.18
CA SER A 84 0.74 8.17 7.76
C SER A 84 -0.12 7.29 6.83
N ARG A 85 0.24 7.19 5.57
CA ARG A 85 -0.50 6.44 4.55
C ARG A 85 0.14 5.11 4.18
N GLY A 86 1.31 4.80 4.74
CA GLY A 86 2.10 3.60 4.47
C GLY A 86 2.06 2.59 5.61
N GLY A 87 2.96 1.61 5.53
CA GLY A 87 3.21 0.62 6.57
C GLY A 87 2.24 -0.56 6.55
N LEU A 88 2.17 -1.22 7.70
CA LEU A 88 1.34 -2.41 7.95
C LEU A 88 0.26 -2.07 8.99
N PRO A 89 -0.98 -1.79 8.60
CA PRO A 89 -2.09 -1.61 9.51
C PRO A 89 -2.33 -2.84 10.39
N LYS A 90 -2.65 -2.62 11.67
CA LYS A 90 -2.90 -3.73 12.62
C LYS A 90 -3.99 -4.68 12.16
N ILE A 91 -5.05 -4.16 11.53
CA ILE A 91 -6.15 -4.94 10.97
C ILE A 91 -5.69 -6.03 9.99
N PHE A 92 -4.53 -5.88 9.34
CA PHE A 92 -4.00 -6.88 8.42
C PHE A 92 -3.49 -8.15 9.11
N PHE A 93 -3.35 -8.12 10.43
CA PHE A 93 -2.95 -9.26 11.27
C PHE A 93 -4.12 -9.86 12.07
N GLU A 94 -5.31 -9.28 11.95
CA GLU A 94 -6.54 -9.77 12.54
C GLU A 94 -7.26 -10.70 11.56
N GLU A 95 -8.44 -11.19 11.93
CA GLU A 95 -9.32 -11.92 11.00
C GLU A 95 -9.86 -10.95 9.93
N LEU A 96 -9.17 -10.89 8.80
CA LEU A 96 -9.48 -10.01 7.68
C LEU A 96 -10.24 -10.79 6.61
N ASP A 97 -11.38 -10.25 6.19
CA ASP A 97 -12.17 -10.66 5.03
C ASP A 97 -12.36 -9.47 4.07
N PHE A 98 -13.09 -9.66 2.97
CA PHE A 98 -13.35 -8.59 2.02
C PHE A 98 -14.16 -7.45 2.63
N GLU A 99 -15.10 -7.77 3.51
CA GLU A 99 -15.95 -6.76 4.18
C GLU A 99 -15.12 -5.88 5.11
N LYS A 100 -14.30 -6.48 5.97
CA LYS A 100 -13.40 -5.76 6.88
C LYS A 100 -12.34 -4.95 6.12
N TYR A 101 -11.84 -5.48 5.00
CA TYR A 101 -10.93 -4.72 4.15
C TYR A 101 -11.64 -3.52 3.51
N ALA A 102 -12.87 -3.69 3.02
CA ALA A 102 -13.69 -2.59 2.50
C ALA A 102 -13.98 -1.56 3.59
N GLU A 103 -14.31 -1.99 4.80
CA GLU A 103 -14.49 -1.10 5.96
C GLU A 103 -13.21 -0.30 6.28
N PHE A 104 -12.05 -0.95 6.25
CA PHE A 104 -10.77 -0.26 6.39
C PHE A 104 -10.60 0.84 5.32
N ILE A 105 -10.89 0.53 4.05
CA ILE A 105 -10.77 1.46 2.93
C ILE A 105 -11.71 2.67 3.08
N ILE A 106 -12.99 2.45 3.40
CA ILE A 106 -13.95 3.55 3.51
C ILE A 106 -13.71 4.45 4.72
N ASN A 107 -13.10 3.92 5.77
CA ASN A 107 -12.69 4.71 6.94
C ASN A 107 -11.30 5.35 6.79
N PHE A 108 -10.57 5.03 5.71
CA PHE A 108 -9.26 5.62 5.46
C PHE A 108 -9.38 7.09 5.02
N PRO A 109 -8.51 8.00 5.49
CA PRO A 109 -8.56 9.41 5.10
C PRO A 109 -8.35 9.59 3.59
N ILE A 110 -9.12 10.46 2.97
CA ILE A 110 -8.95 10.82 1.56
C ILE A 110 -7.69 11.69 1.43
N LEU A 111 -6.90 11.50 0.38
CA LEU A 111 -5.76 12.38 0.11
C LEU A 111 -6.20 13.61 -0.69
N PHE A 112 -6.91 13.40 -1.79
CA PHE A 112 -7.47 14.46 -2.61
C PHE A 112 -8.74 13.98 -3.34
N ILE A 113 -9.56 14.93 -3.73
CA ILE A 113 -10.78 14.71 -4.52
C ILE A 113 -10.65 15.52 -5.79
N GLN A 114 -10.96 14.88 -6.94
CA GLN A 114 -11.11 15.62 -8.18
C GLN A 114 -12.48 16.30 -8.18
N HIS A 115 -12.48 17.60 -8.38
CA HIS A 115 -13.69 18.41 -8.50
C HIS A 115 -13.55 19.32 -9.69
N GLU A 116 -14.40 19.12 -10.70
CA GLU A 116 -14.27 19.78 -12.00
C GLU A 116 -12.85 19.58 -12.58
N ASP A 117 -12.18 20.64 -12.97
CA ASP A 117 -10.83 20.62 -13.53
C ASP A 117 -9.72 20.76 -12.48
N THR A 118 -10.06 20.70 -11.19
CA THR A 118 -9.10 20.91 -10.08
C THR A 118 -9.06 19.73 -9.12
N TYR A 119 -8.07 19.75 -8.21
CA TYR A 119 -7.98 18.83 -7.07
C TYR A 119 -8.06 19.62 -5.78
N ILE A 120 -8.88 19.17 -4.85
CA ILE A 120 -8.98 19.70 -3.51
C ILE A 120 -8.48 18.69 -2.49
N SER A 121 -7.97 19.17 -1.35
CA SER A 121 -7.54 18.33 -0.25
C SER A 121 -8.73 17.61 0.37
N GLY A 122 -8.64 16.28 0.48
CA GLY A 122 -9.63 15.46 1.18
C GLY A 122 -9.23 15.10 2.60
N ARG A 123 -8.10 15.62 3.08
CA ARG A 123 -7.41 15.17 4.28
C ARG A 123 -8.26 15.12 5.56
N ASN A 124 -9.22 16.03 5.69
CA ASN A 124 -10.09 16.12 6.87
C ASN A 124 -11.28 15.16 6.81
N TYR A 125 -11.40 14.39 5.74
CA TYR A 125 -12.52 13.51 5.47
C TYR A 125 -12.06 12.08 5.23
N THR A 126 -12.88 11.13 5.66
CA THR A 126 -12.78 9.73 5.24
C THR A 126 -13.61 9.50 3.97
N PHE A 127 -13.39 8.39 3.27
CA PHE A 127 -14.22 8.05 2.13
C PHE A 127 -15.69 7.81 2.56
N LYS A 128 -15.91 7.36 3.81
CA LYS A 128 -17.24 7.27 4.43
C LYS A 128 -17.96 8.62 4.47
N ASN A 129 -17.26 9.70 4.89
CA ASN A 129 -17.84 11.04 4.86
C ASN A 129 -18.24 11.45 3.44
N PHE A 130 -17.48 11.05 2.43
CA PHE A 130 -17.81 11.31 1.03
C PHE A 130 -19.07 10.55 0.61
N MET A 131 -19.19 9.28 0.97
CA MET A 131 -20.38 8.46 0.71
C MET A 131 -21.63 9.01 1.39
N GLU A 132 -21.48 9.69 2.50
CA GLU A 132 -22.57 10.33 3.27
C GLU A 132 -22.89 11.77 2.78
N GLY A 133 -22.21 12.26 1.75
CA GLY A 133 -22.40 13.63 1.22
C GLY A 133 -22.02 14.73 2.21
N LYS A 134 -21.02 14.49 3.05
CA LYS A 134 -20.59 15.42 4.13
C LYS A 134 -19.41 16.32 3.76
N ILE A 135 -19.13 16.50 2.46
CA ILE A 135 -18.00 17.31 1.98
C ILE A 135 -18.53 18.58 1.31
N ASN A 136 -18.61 19.65 2.05
CA ASN A 136 -19.20 20.91 1.62
C ASN A 136 -18.43 21.55 0.46
N GLU A 137 -17.09 21.39 0.42
CA GLU A 137 -16.19 21.98 -0.58
C GLU A 137 -16.47 21.49 -2.01
N ILE A 138 -17.22 20.41 -2.15
CA ILE A 138 -17.64 19.84 -3.44
C ILE A 138 -19.17 19.85 -3.61
N GLY A 139 -19.86 20.70 -2.85
CA GLY A 139 -21.33 20.80 -2.92
C GLY A 139 -22.05 19.54 -2.41
N ASN A 140 -21.44 18.80 -1.49
CA ASN A 140 -21.99 17.56 -0.89
C ASN A 140 -22.37 16.48 -1.93
N ARG A 141 -21.74 16.48 -3.11
CA ARG A 141 -21.96 15.41 -4.08
C ARG A 141 -21.56 14.06 -3.52
N LEU A 142 -22.16 13.01 -4.00
CA LEU A 142 -21.76 11.63 -3.69
C LEU A 142 -20.55 11.20 -4.55
N PRO A 143 -19.76 10.22 -4.09
CA PRO A 143 -18.62 9.73 -4.85
C PRO A 143 -19.05 8.93 -6.07
N THR A 144 -18.22 8.98 -7.10
CA THR A 144 -18.29 8.15 -8.29
C THR A 144 -17.32 6.96 -8.17
N GLU A 145 -17.42 6.01 -9.10
CA GLU A 145 -16.46 4.91 -9.24
C GLU A 145 -15.03 5.40 -9.45
N ASN A 146 -14.85 6.51 -10.16
CA ASN A 146 -13.55 7.13 -10.36
C ASN A 146 -12.98 7.72 -9.07
N ASP A 147 -13.82 8.27 -8.19
CA ASP A 147 -13.40 8.75 -6.87
C ASP A 147 -12.91 7.59 -6.00
N LEU A 148 -13.61 6.45 -6.01
CA LEU A 148 -13.18 5.25 -5.30
C LEU A 148 -11.84 4.72 -5.84
N THR A 149 -11.70 4.60 -7.17
CA THR A 149 -10.46 4.16 -7.82
C THR A 149 -9.29 5.09 -7.45
N THR A 150 -9.53 6.40 -7.45
CA THR A 150 -8.57 7.40 -7.04
C THR A 150 -8.18 7.24 -5.58
N HIS A 151 -9.15 7.07 -4.68
CA HIS A 151 -8.93 6.84 -3.25
C HIS A 151 -8.07 5.61 -3.00
N LEU A 152 -8.43 4.46 -3.60
CA LEU A 152 -7.67 3.21 -3.52
C LEU A 152 -6.21 3.40 -3.98
N SER A 153 -5.98 4.21 -5.01
CA SER A 153 -4.64 4.48 -5.53
C SER A 153 -3.74 5.26 -4.56
N THR A 154 -4.32 5.93 -3.57
CA THR A 154 -3.61 6.78 -2.59
C THR A 154 -3.39 6.13 -1.22
N ILE A 155 -3.77 4.89 -1.04
CA ILE A 155 -3.47 4.09 0.15
C ILE A 155 -2.15 3.37 -0.10
N PHE A 156 -1.11 3.68 0.67
CA PHE A 156 0.27 3.27 0.39
C PHE A 156 0.77 2.16 1.33
N THR A 157 -0.12 1.30 1.82
CA THR A 157 0.26 0.14 2.63
C THR A 157 1.24 -0.78 1.91
N GLU A 158 2.01 -1.57 2.68
CA GLU A 158 3.01 -2.50 2.13
C GLU A 158 2.39 -3.56 1.22
N ASN A 159 1.16 -3.98 1.53
CA ASN A 159 0.36 -4.84 0.67
C ASN A 159 -1.02 -4.22 0.45
N ARG A 160 -1.62 -4.44 -0.72
CA ARG A 160 -2.96 -3.95 -1.07
C ARG A 160 -3.79 -5.03 -1.72
N LEU A 161 -5.08 -5.10 -1.36
CA LEU A 161 -6.07 -5.85 -2.09
C LEU A 161 -6.56 -5.06 -3.30
N LYS A 162 -6.49 -5.69 -4.43
CA LYS A 162 -7.08 -5.29 -5.71
C LYS A 162 -7.79 -6.52 -6.32
N LYS A 163 -7.88 -6.61 -7.64
CA LYS A 163 -8.20 -7.88 -8.32
C LYS A 163 -7.11 -8.95 -8.11
N TYR A 164 -6.05 -8.59 -7.44
CA TYR A 164 -4.88 -9.36 -7.05
C TYR A 164 -4.33 -8.78 -5.73
N ILE A 165 -3.44 -9.49 -5.08
CA ILE A 165 -2.66 -8.97 -3.96
C ILE A 165 -1.46 -8.24 -4.54
N GLU A 166 -1.35 -6.93 -4.31
CA GLU A 166 -0.21 -6.13 -4.73
C GLU A 166 0.78 -6.00 -3.57
N ILE A 167 1.98 -6.56 -3.74
CA ILE A 167 3.07 -6.56 -2.77
C ILE A 167 4.05 -5.47 -3.13
N ARG A 168 4.50 -4.65 -2.15
CA ARG A 168 5.21 -3.40 -2.39
C ARG A 168 6.43 -3.21 -1.50
N SER A 169 6.73 -4.14 -0.62
CA SER A 169 7.74 -4.01 0.45
C SER A 169 9.20 -4.02 -0.02
N MET A 170 9.48 -4.49 -1.25
CA MET A 170 10.84 -4.67 -1.75
C MET A 170 11.45 -3.37 -2.28
N ASP A 171 12.74 -3.15 -2.00
CA ASP A 171 13.53 -2.17 -2.73
C ASP A 171 13.70 -2.59 -4.19
N THR A 172 14.00 -1.63 -5.07
CA THR A 172 14.37 -1.96 -6.45
C THR A 172 15.79 -2.52 -6.50
N CYS A 173 16.06 -3.38 -7.46
CA CYS A 173 17.37 -3.99 -7.65
C CYS A 173 17.78 -3.92 -9.14
N GLY A 174 18.99 -4.38 -9.44
CA GLY A 174 19.47 -4.51 -10.81
C GLY A 174 18.68 -5.55 -11.61
N TRP A 175 18.86 -5.54 -12.92
CA TRP A 175 18.12 -6.41 -13.84
C TRP A 175 18.29 -7.91 -13.54
N ASP A 176 19.48 -8.29 -13.13
CA ASP A 176 19.90 -9.67 -12.79
C ASP A 176 19.23 -10.25 -11.54
N CYS A 177 18.73 -9.40 -10.64
CA CYS A 177 18.02 -9.84 -9.45
C CYS A 177 16.49 -9.57 -9.49
N LEU A 178 15.97 -8.99 -10.57
CA LEU A 178 14.57 -8.56 -10.64
C LEU A 178 13.58 -9.73 -10.45
N CYS A 179 13.92 -10.93 -10.92
CA CYS A 179 13.08 -12.12 -10.80
C CYS A 179 13.13 -12.79 -9.41
N SER A 180 14.05 -12.40 -8.53
CA SER A 180 14.19 -13.03 -7.21
C SER A 180 13.02 -12.74 -6.28
N GLY A 181 12.45 -11.53 -6.35
CA GLY A 181 11.25 -11.16 -5.59
C GLY A 181 10.03 -12.00 -5.96
N PRO A 182 9.64 -12.08 -7.25
CA PRO A 182 8.60 -13.00 -7.69
C PRO A 182 8.84 -14.45 -7.28
N ALA A 183 10.04 -14.99 -7.48
CA ALA A 183 10.37 -16.37 -7.10
C ALA A 183 10.20 -16.61 -5.59
N PHE A 184 10.65 -15.67 -4.76
CA PHE A 184 10.50 -15.74 -3.30
C PHE A 184 9.03 -15.79 -2.88
N TYR A 185 8.21 -14.82 -3.33
CA TYR A 185 6.82 -14.73 -2.92
C TYR A 185 5.95 -15.85 -3.49
N ILE A 186 6.16 -16.24 -4.75
CA ILE A 186 5.43 -17.37 -5.36
C ILE A 186 5.78 -18.64 -4.62
N GLY A 187 7.07 -18.89 -4.34
CA GLY A 187 7.51 -20.07 -3.59
C GLY A 187 6.82 -20.18 -2.24
N ILE A 188 6.80 -19.09 -1.45
CA ILE A 188 6.15 -19.08 -0.13
C ILE A 188 4.63 -19.23 -0.26
N CYS A 189 3.97 -18.49 -1.14
CA CYS A 189 2.52 -18.56 -1.28
C CYS A 189 2.04 -19.92 -1.77
N LEU A 190 2.78 -20.58 -2.68
CA LEU A 190 2.42 -21.91 -3.17
C LEU A 190 2.68 -23.01 -2.14
N LEU A 191 3.81 -22.96 -1.43
CA LEU A 191 4.13 -23.95 -0.39
C LEU A 191 3.10 -23.93 0.74
N TYR A 192 2.72 -22.75 1.21
CA TYR A 192 1.73 -22.62 2.29
C TYR A 192 0.29 -22.95 1.87
N THR A 193 -0.04 -22.92 0.60
CA THR A 193 -1.39 -23.28 0.13
C THR A 193 -1.53 -24.78 -0.19
N SER A 194 -0.41 -25.51 -0.43
CA SER A 194 -0.44 -26.94 -0.74
C SER A 194 -0.17 -27.84 0.47
N ASP A 195 0.76 -27.48 1.36
CA ASP A 195 1.22 -28.39 2.40
C ASP A 195 0.61 -28.13 3.80
N ALA A 196 0.21 -26.89 4.09
CA ALA A 196 -0.37 -26.58 5.42
C ALA A 196 -1.83 -27.04 5.58
N ALA A 197 -2.49 -27.47 4.51
CA ALA A 197 -3.85 -28.00 4.57
C ALA A 197 -3.86 -29.50 4.88
N ASP A 198 -2.80 -30.24 4.57
CA ASP A 198 -2.72 -31.69 4.72
C ASP A 198 -2.09 -32.11 6.06
N ASP A 199 -1.25 -31.27 6.68
CA ASP A 199 -0.57 -31.59 7.95
C ASP A 199 -1.37 -31.26 9.24
N VAL A 200 -2.58 -30.72 9.11
CA VAL A 200 -3.46 -30.40 10.27
C VAL A 200 -4.54 -31.46 10.51
N VAL A 201 -4.58 -32.53 9.72
CA VAL A 201 -5.51 -33.66 9.83
C VAL A 201 -4.74 -34.96 10.07
N GLY A 202 -3.87 -34.96 11.07
CA GLY A 202 -3.21 -36.14 11.58
C GLY A 202 -3.26 -36.22 13.08
#